data_6fec567df9cf97bfdd2d46d0328beff0
#
_entry.id   6fec567df9cf97bfdd2d46d0328beff0
#
_cell.length_a   1.000
_cell.length_b   1.000
_cell.length_c   1.000
_cell.angle_alpha   90.00
_cell.angle_beta   90.00
_cell.angle_gamma   90.00
#
_symmetry.space_group_name_H-M   'P 1'
#
loop_
_entity.id
_entity.type
_entity.pdbx_description
1 polymer ?
#
loop_
_entity_poly.entity_id
_entity_poly.type
_entity_poly.pdbx_seq_one_letter_code
_entity_poly.pdbx_strand_id
1 'polypeptide(L)'
;MTIVHPAQPVNGLNPEDVFYAVDDLGTQAGYGFILYQYQPGLYPDCPVNLYFSLDGDPSARYLLFGALVARARILQAANPALRTRLYTSISPADIQLKDFYLQNGFDCDETDNILQLTIPFGDGRIPMSCTVAPTPLHTWDEQQGLLYRLKVNEITFVDLDYLQSLMRMPHFMTLGLYRNAMLIGEVIMAGQGSDCELVAIYIEPGSRNQGMGKALLHRMMAIMAAEGVTRITTRIMSRSIPQQRLMNDFGATVLGVNMIFPGMYLS
;
A
#
# COMPACT_ATOMS: atom_id res chain seq x y z
N MET A 1 -10.09 24.81 -23.70
CA MET A 1 -9.39 24.14 -22.61
C MET A 1 -8.28 23.28 -23.18
N THR A 2 -7.06 23.35 -22.60
CA THR A 2 -5.85 22.65 -23.08
C THR A 2 -5.14 21.96 -21.92
N ILE A 3 -4.35 20.89 -22.23
CA ILE A 3 -3.46 20.25 -21.26
C ILE A 3 -2.10 20.95 -21.33
N VAL A 4 -1.57 21.29 -20.17
CA VAL A 4 -0.21 21.80 -19.99
C VAL A 4 0.55 21.00 -18.94
N HIS A 5 1.88 20.96 -19.07
CA HIS A 5 2.76 20.32 -18.10
C HIS A 5 3.52 21.39 -17.29
N PRO A 6 3.91 21.12 -16.06
CA PRO A 6 4.78 22.02 -15.30
C PRO A 6 6.15 22.11 -15.96
N ALA A 7 6.81 23.26 -15.84
CA ALA A 7 8.16 23.45 -16.36
C ALA A 7 9.26 22.75 -15.51
N GLN A 8 8.92 22.39 -14.27
CA GLN A 8 9.84 21.77 -13.30
C GLN A 8 9.14 20.60 -12.60
N PRO A 9 9.90 19.65 -12.02
CA PRO A 9 9.34 18.58 -11.20
C PRO A 9 8.45 19.11 -10.07
N VAL A 10 7.31 18.43 -9.87
CA VAL A 10 6.34 18.76 -8.81
C VAL A 10 6.26 17.59 -7.85
N ASN A 11 6.54 17.81 -6.56
CA ASN A 11 6.52 16.78 -5.52
C ASN A 11 7.33 15.51 -5.89
N GLY A 12 8.46 15.67 -6.59
CA GLY A 12 9.32 14.57 -7.02
C GLY A 12 8.84 13.83 -8.28
N LEU A 13 7.74 14.26 -8.89
CA LEU A 13 7.25 13.73 -10.17
C LEU A 13 7.90 14.45 -11.34
N ASN A 14 8.18 13.70 -12.41
CA ASN A 14 8.64 14.32 -13.66
C ASN A 14 7.55 15.21 -14.26
N PRO A 15 7.92 16.32 -14.92
CA PRO A 15 6.95 17.22 -15.55
C PRO A 15 5.95 16.51 -16.46
N GLU A 16 6.40 15.54 -17.26
CA GLU A 16 5.56 14.76 -18.20
C GLU A 16 4.56 13.82 -17.52
N ASP A 17 4.71 13.58 -16.21
CA ASP A 17 3.80 12.74 -15.41
C ASP A 17 2.76 13.57 -14.65
N VAL A 18 2.79 14.91 -14.83
CA VAL A 18 1.88 15.87 -14.18
C VAL A 18 1.14 16.70 -15.23
N PHE A 19 -0.16 16.85 -15.07
CA PHE A 19 -1.08 17.42 -16.04
C PHE A 19 -1.95 18.49 -15.40
N TYR A 20 -2.06 19.65 -16.03
CA TYR A 20 -3.02 20.70 -15.68
C TYR A 20 -3.96 20.91 -16.86
N ALA A 21 -5.27 20.92 -16.60
CA ALA A 21 -6.24 21.41 -17.56
C ALA A 21 -6.43 22.91 -17.31
N VAL A 22 -6.19 23.71 -18.32
CA VAL A 22 -6.36 25.17 -18.26
C VAL A 22 -7.41 25.63 -19.25
N ASP A 23 -8.23 26.59 -18.87
CA ASP A 23 -9.21 27.22 -19.77
C ASP A 23 -8.55 28.23 -20.73
N ASP A 24 -9.35 28.86 -21.58
CA ASP A 24 -8.88 29.84 -22.56
C ASP A 24 -8.38 31.16 -21.92
N LEU A 25 -8.65 31.36 -20.63
CA LEU A 25 -8.17 32.49 -19.83
C LEU A 25 -6.89 32.15 -19.05
N GLY A 26 -6.41 30.89 -19.14
CA GLY A 26 -5.26 30.40 -18.41
C GLY A 26 -5.56 29.99 -16.97
N THR A 27 -6.86 29.87 -16.59
CA THR A 27 -7.27 29.42 -15.26
C THR A 27 -7.21 27.90 -15.20
N GLN A 28 -6.65 27.35 -14.11
CA GLN A 28 -6.60 25.91 -13.88
C GLN A 28 -8.00 25.39 -13.54
N ALA A 29 -8.53 24.51 -14.37
CA ALA A 29 -9.82 23.84 -14.20
C ALA A 29 -9.69 22.41 -13.67
N GLY A 30 -8.46 21.87 -13.64
CA GLY A 30 -8.21 20.53 -13.12
C GLY A 30 -6.73 20.18 -13.09
N TYR A 31 -6.45 19.08 -12.40
CA TYR A 31 -5.10 18.56 -12.16
C TYR A 31 -5.10 17.05 -12.19
N GLY A 32 -4.03 16.45 -12.70
CA GLY A 32 -3.83 15.02 -12.65
C GLY A 32 -2.36 14.66 -12.68
N PHE A 33 -2.04 13.48 -12.17
CA PHE A 33 -0.68 12.94 -12.25
C PHE A 33 -0.70 11.41 -12.35
N ILE A 34 0.42 10.84 -12.78
CA ILE A 34 0.65 9.40 -12.84
C ILE A 34 1.93 9.02 -12.10
N LEU A 35 1.86 7.92 -11.34
CA LEU A 35 2.97 7.33 -10.58
C LEU A 35 3.29 5.95 -11.15
N TYR A 36 4.54 5.72 -11.52
CA TYR A 36 5.04 4.40 -11.88
C TYR A 36 5.48 3.63 -10.63
N GLN A 37 4.95 2.42 -10.45
CA GLN A 37 5.29 1.53 -9.34
C GLN A 37 5.64 0.14 -9.89
N TYR A 38 6.77 -0.41 -9.47
CA TYR A 38 7.18 -1.77 -9.78
C TYR A 38 7.14 -2.62 -8.51
N GLN A 39 6.17 -3.54 -8.42
CA GLN A 39 5.82 -4.25 -7.18
C GLN A 39 5.62 -5.77 -7.40
N PRO A 40 6.66 -6.50 -7.87
CA PRO A 40 6.52 -7.93 -8.18
C PRO A 40 6.29 -8.80 -6.93
N GLY A 41 6.68 -8.35 -5.74
CA GLY A 41 6.45 -9.07 -4.49
C GLY A 41 5.01 -9.06 -4.03
N LEU A 42 4.27 -7.99 -4.32
CA LEU A 42 2.84 -7.87 -4.02
C LEU A 42 1.97 -8.36 -5.16
N TYR A 43 2.38 -8.11 -6.41
CA TYR A 43 1.60 -8.39 -7.62
C TYR A 43 2.44 -9.15 -8.66
N PRO A 44 2.78 -10.44 -8.41
CA PRO A 44 3.66 -11.19 -9.29
C PRO A 44 3.11 -11.36 -10.72
N ASP A 45 1.79 -11.41 -10.88
CA ASP A 45 1.13 -11.57 -12.19
C ASP A 45 1.02 -10.27 -12.99
N CYS A 46 1.16 -9.12 -12.34
CA CYS A 46 1.11 -7.80 -12.97
C CYS A 46 1.99 -6.82 -12.19
N PRO A 47 3.31 -6.87 -12.36
CA PRO A 47 4.25 -6.17 -11.49
C PRO A 47 4.30 -4.66 -11.70
N VAL A 48 3.89 -4.17 -12.87
CA VAL A 48 3.87 -2.72 -13.15
C VAL A 48 2.49 -2.17 -12.83
N ASN A 49 2.46 -1.23 -11.90
CA ASN A 49 1.25 -0.56 -11.45
C ASN A 49 1.41 0.95 -11.68
N LEU A 50 0.55 1.51 -12.52
CA LEU A 50 0.49 2.94 -12.81
C LEU A 50 -0.68 3.53 -12.03
N TYR A 51 -0.38 4.13 -10.88
CA TYR A 51 -1.39 4.86 -10.13
C TYR A 51 -1.57 6.24 -10.75
N PHE A 52 -2.80 6.69 -10.93
CA PHE A 52 -3.10 8.07 -11.29
C PHE A 52 -4.08 8.71 -10.32
N SER A 53 -3.94 10.01 -10.16
CA SER A 53 -4.91 10.86 -9.50
C SER A 53 -5.48 11.85 -10.50
N LEU A 54 -6.73 12.19 -10.33
CA LEU A 54 -7.48 13.06 -11.23
C LEU A 54 -8.48 13.87 -10.40
N ASP A 55 -8.31 15.20 -10.43
CA ASP A 55 -9.21 16.14 -9.81
C ASP A 55 -9.52 17.30 -10.78
N GLY A 56 -10.74 17.79 -10.75
CA GLY A 56 -11.16 18.91 -11.58
C GLY A 56 -12.63 18.89 -11.95
N ASP A 57 -13.03 19.95 -12.60
CA ASP A 57 -14.38 20.16 -13.13
C ASP A 57 -14.77 19.02 -14.09
N PRO A 58 -16.05 18.70 -14.24
CA PRO A 58 -16.52 17.65 -15.16
C PRO A 58 -16.01 17.79 -16.59
N SER A 59 -15.87 19.03 -17.09
CA SER A 59 -15.34 19.32 -18.44
C SER A 59 -13.83 19.04 -18.53
N ALA A 60 -13.06 19.33 -17.49
CA ALA A 60 -11.61 19.06 -17.42
C ALA A 60 -11.32 17.57 -17.22
N ARG A 61 -12.21 16.85 -16.53
CA ARG A 61 -12.03 15.45 -16.15
C ARG A 61 -11.77 14.54 -17.35
N TYR A 62 -12.60 14.62 -18.40
CA TYR A 62 -12.42 13.80 -19.60
C TYR A 62 -11.13 14.11 -20.34
N LEU A 63 -10.73 15.38 -20.40
CA LEU A 63 -9.50 15.81 -21.07
C LEU A 63 -8.26 15.29 -20.31
N LEU A 64 -8.24 15.47 -18.98
CA LEU A 64 -7.19 14.96 -18.10
C LEU A 64 -7.11 13.44 -18.15
N PHE A 65 -8.27 12.76 -18.08
CA PHE A 65 -8.33 11.30 -18.17
C PHE A 65 -7.73 10.78 -19.46
N GLY A 66 -8.07 11.39 -20.62
CA GLY A 66 -7.48 11.04 -21.89
C GLY A 66 -5.97 11.21 -21.94
N ALA A 67 -5.45 12.31 -21.37
CA ALA A 67 -4.02 12.58 -21.27
C ALA A 67 -3.29 11.56 -20.38
N LEU A 68 -3.86 11.23 -19.24
CA LEU A 68 -3.34 10.21 -18.31
C LEU A 68 -3.30 8.82 -18.93
N VAL A 69 -4.35 8.41 -19.64
CA VAL A 69 -4.39 7.12 -20.37
C VAL A 69 -3.34 7.09 -21.48
N ALA A 70 -3.17 8.20 -22.24
CA ALA A 70 -2.13 8.30 -23.27
C ALA A 70 -0.73 8.16 -22.65
N ARG A 71 -0.45 8.84 -21.56
CA ARG A 71 0.83 8.73 -20.84
C ARG A 71 1.06 7.32 -20.31
N ALA A 72 0.04 6.70 -19.74
CA ALA A 72 0.13 5.33 -19.26
C ALA A 72 0.53 4.33 -20.33
N ARG A 73 0.03 4.49 -21.56
CA ARG A 73 0.44 3.68 -22.72
C ARG A 73 1.89 3.90 -23.11
N ILE A 74 2.41 5.13 -23.03
CA ILE A 74 3.82 5.43 -23.26
C ILE A 74 4.69 4.72 -22.22
N LEU A 75 4.32 4.78 -20.95
CA LEU A 75 5.04 4.10 -19.88
C LEU A 75 5.01 2.58 -20.02
N GLN A 76 3.88 2.01 -20.42
CA GLN A 76 3.74 0.58 -20.71
C GLN A 76 4.61 0.15 -21.90
N ALA A 77 4.64 0.95 -22.97
CA ALA A 77 5.44 0.66 -24.16
C ALA A 77 6.96 0.67 -23.89
N ALA A 78 7.42 1.36 -22.86
CA ALA A 78 8.82 1.30 -22.42
C ALA A 78 9.21 -0.06 -21.80
N ASN A 79 8.23 -0.86 -21.34
CA ASN A 79 8.44 -2.18 -20.76
C ASN A 79 7.38 -3.19 -21.25
N PRO A 80 7.33 -3.49 -22.57
CA PRO A 80 6.21 -4.23 -23.18
C PRO A 80 6.12 -5.69 -22.75
N ALA A 81 7.19 -6.25 -22.18
CA ALA A 81 7.21 -7.62 -21.66
C ALA A 81 6.53 -7.76 -20.28
N LEU A 82 6.27 -6.65 -19.61
CA LEU A 82 5.66 -6.65 -18.28
C LEU A 82 4.18 -6.29 -18.38
N ARG A 83 3.34 -7.11 -17.74
CA ARG A 83 1.92 -6.76 -17.61
C ARG A 83 1.81 -5.49 -16.76
N THR A 84 1.03 -4.55 -17.27
CA THR A 84 0.86 -3.22 -16.69
C THR A 84 -0.61 -2.98 -16.38
N ARG A 85 -0.89 -2.45 -15.20
CA ARG A 85 -2.22 -2.01 -14.77
C ARG A 85 -2.22 -0.51 -14.55
N LEU A 86 -3.18 0.18 -15.14
CA LEU A 86 -3.51 1.57 -14.81
C LEU A 86 -4.65 1.57 -13.79
N TYR A 87 -4.50 2.30 -12.68
CA TYR A 87 -5.50 2.32 -11.62
C TYR A 87 -5.52 3.64 -10.84
N THR A 88 -6.63 3.87 -10.16
CA THR A 88 -6.80 4.99 -9.24
C THR A 88 -7.50 4.52 -7.96
N SER A 89 -7.75 5.42 -7.02
CA SER A 89 -8.48 5.14 -5.79
C SER A 89 -9.68 6.07 -5.67
N ILE A 90 -10.81 5.51 -5.26
CA ILE A 90 -12.04 6.26 -4.97
C ILE A 90 -12.66 5.79 -3.66
N SER A 91 -13.41 6.68 -3.02
CA SER A 91 -14.25 6.29 -1.88
C SER A 91 -15.35 5.32 -2.32
N PRO A 92 -15.66 4.27 -1.53
CA PRO A 92 -16.84 3.41 -1.80
C PRO A 92 -18.17 4.17 -1.89
N ALA A 93 -18.24 5.34 -1.27
CA ALA A 93 -19.42 6.20 -1.29
C ALA A 93 -19.54 7.05 -2.57
N ASP A 94 -18.48 7.15 -3.38
CA ASP A 94 -18.49 7.98 -4.60
C ASP A 94 -18.98 7.17 -5.80
N ILE A 95 -20.30 7.05 -5.88
CA ILE A 95 -20.99 6.32 -6.96
C ILE A 95 -20.75 6.98 -8.32
N GLN A 96 -20.66 8.31 -8.38
CA GLN A 96 -20.50 9.03 -9.65
C GLN A 96 -19.11 8.76 -10.27
N LEU A 97 -18.04 8.77 -9.45
CA LEU A 97 -16.71 8.42 -9.93
C LEU A 97 -16.62 6.93 -10.30
N LYS A 98 -17.27 6.06 -9.54
CA LYS A 98 -17.33 4.63 -9.87
C LYS A 98 -17.96 4.42 -11.25
N ASP A 99 -19.12 5.04 -11.50
CA ASP A 99 -19.81 4.95 -12.78
C ASP A 99 -18.98 5.54 -13.93
N PHE A 100 -18.29 6.67 -13.68
CA PHE A 100 -17.37 7.26 -14.65
C PHE A 100 -16.29 6.27 -15.07
N TYR A 101 -15.62 5.59 -14.13
CA TYR A 101 -14.58 4.64 -14.46
C TYR A 101 -15.11 3.38 -15.14
N LEU A 102 -16.23 2.82 -14.70
CA LEU A 102 -16.89 1.69 -15.36
C LEU A 102 -17.23 1.99 -16.82
N GLN A 103 -17.79 3.19 -17.11
CA GLN A 103 -18.10 3.63 -18.49
C GLN A 103 -16.84 3.81 -19.36
N ASN A 104 -15.67 4.03 -18.75
CA ASN A 104 -14.40 4.16 -19.45
C ASN A 104 -13.56 2.87 -19.47
N GLY A 105 -14.19 1.71 -19.20
CA GLY A 105 -13.58 0.39 -19.36
C GLY A 105 -12.69 -0.06 -18.21
N PHE A 106 -12.83 0.55 -17.03
CA PHE A 106 -12.19 0.09 -15.80
C PHE A 106 -13.06 -0.93 -15.08
N ASP A 107 -12.42 -1.93 -14.46
CA ASP A 107 -13.06 -2.78 -13.46
C ASP A 107 -12.96 -2.12 -12.08
N CYS A 108 -14.00 -2.30 -11.24
CA CYS A 108 -14.05 -1.74 -9.89
C CYS A 108 -14.11 -2.83 -8.81
N ASP A 109 -13.56 -4.01 -9.10
CA ASP A 109 -13.63 -5.20 -8.24
C ASP A 109 -12.49 -5.25 -7.22
N GLU A 110 -11.46 -4.41 -7.38
CA GLU A 110 -10.34 -4.36 -6.45
C GLU A 110 -10.60 -3.34 -5.34
N THR A 111 -10.30 -3.79 -4.12
CA THR A 111 -10.61 -3.02 -2.91
C THR A 111 -9.46 -3.06 -1.90
N ASP A 112 -9.35 -2.01 -1.10
CA ASP A 112 -8.64 -2.02 0.17
C ASP A 112 -9.64 -2.44 1.25
N ASN A 113 -9.50 -3.66 1.77
CA ASN A 113 -10.40 -4.24 2.74
C ASN A 113 -9.88 -4.02 4.16
N ILE A 114 -10.76 -3.58 5.03
CA ILE A 114 -10.51 -3.57 6.47
C ILE A 114 -10.87 -4.96 7.00
N LEU A 115 -9.86 -5.63 7.57
CA LEU A 115 -10.03 -6.97 8.16
C LEU A 115 -9.89 -6.91 9.67
N GLN A 116 -10.61 -7.79 10.35
CA GLN A 116 -10.33 -8.15 11.72
C GLN A 116 -9.67 -9.52 11.77
N LEU A 117 -8.60 -9.64 12.55
CA LEU A 117 -7.83 -10.87 12.71
C LEU A 117 -8.22 -11.53 14.04
N THR A 118 -8.25 -12.86 14.05
CA THR A 118 -8.38 -13.64 15.26
C THR A 118 -7.03 -13.73 15.96
N ILE A 119 -6.95 -13.30 17.23
CA ILE A 119 -5.74 -13.44 18.05
C ILE A 119 -5.55 -14.92 18.34
N PRO A 120 -4.43 -15.53 17.91
CA PRO A 120 -4.20 -16.95 18.13
C PRO A 120 -3.86 -17.23 19.60
N PHE A 121 -4.17 -18.43 20.07
CA PHE A 121 -3.82 -18.85 21.42
C PHE A 121 -2.34 -19.23 21.51
N GLY A 122 -1.68 -18.80 22.58
CA GLY A 122 -0.27 -19.11 22.88
C GLY A 122 0.73 -18.23 22.10
N ASP A 123 2.02 -18.47 22.33
CA ASP A 123 3.12 -17.59 21.89
C ASP A 123 3.57 -17.79 20.43
N GLY A 124 3.06 -18.81 19.76
CA GLY A 124 3.52 -19.20 18.43
C GLY A 124 4.92 -19.87 18.46
N ARG A 125 5.18 -20.74 17.51
CA ARG A 125 6.49 -21.37 17.36
C ARG A 125 7.37 -20.53 16.44
N ILE A 126 8.49 -20.03 16.97
CA ILE A 126 9.55 -19.46 16.17
C ILE A 126 10.47 -20.61 15.71
N PRO A 127 10.83 -20.71 14.41
CA PRO A 127 11.79 -21.72 13.95
C PRO A 127 13.11 -21.65 14.71
N MET A 128 13.70 -22.81 15.04
CA MET A 128 14.89 -22.91 15.93
C MET A 128 16.10 -22.08 15.44
N SER A 129 16.20 -21.81 14.14
CA SER A 129 17.26 -20.97 13.57
C SER A 129 16.98 -19.47 13.62
N CYS A 130 15.84 -19.09 14.19
CA CYS A 130 15.39 -17.70 14.23
C CYS A 130 15.17 -17.20 15.65
N THR A 131 15.34 -15.89 15.83
CA THR A 131 14.99 -15.16 17.04
C THR A 131 14.08 -13.99 16.70
N VAL A 132 13.23 -13.59 17.63
CA VAL A 132 12.40 -12.38 17.50
C VAL A 132 12.80 -11.40 18.60
N ALA A 133 13.05 -10.18 18.24
CA ALA A 133 13.41 -9.09 19.14
C ALA A 133 12.78 -7.76 18.70
N PRO A 134 12.52 -6.83 19.65
CA PRO A 134 12.13 -5.47 19.28
C PRO A 134 13.16 -4.81 18.34
N THR A 135 12.68 -4.10 17.34
CA THR A 135 13.54 -3.27 16.49
C THR A 135 13.64 -1.88 17.11
N PRO A 136 14.85 -1.38 17.43
CA PRO A 136 15.00 -0.06 18.02
C PRO A 136 14.66 1.03 17.01
N LEU A 137 13.96 2.08 17.48
CA LEU A 137 13.56 3.26 16.70
C LEU A 137 13.79 4.57 17.48
N HIS A 138 14.81 4.59 18.36
CA HIS A 138 15.09 5.72 19.24
C HIS A 138 15.77 6.88 18.52
N THR A 139 16.54 6.57 17.47
CA THR A 139 17.29 7.57 16.70
C THR A 139 16.66 7.82 15.34
N TRP A 140 16.96 8.97 14.77
CA TRP A 140 16.54 9.30 13.41
C TRP A 140 17.04 8.28 12.38
N ASP A 141 18.30 7.83 12.50
CA ASP A 141 18.90 6.84 11.59
C ASP A 141 18.17 5.48 11.65
N GLU A 142 17.76 5.04 12.85
CA GLU A 142 16.98 3.82 13.01
C GLU A 142 15.61 3.92 12.34
N GLN A 143 14.93 5.09 12.47
CA GLN A 143 13.66 5.35 11.80
C GLN A 143 13.82 5.37 10.27
N GLN A 144 14.83 6.07 9.76
CA GLN A 144 15.13 6.07 8.32
C GLN A 144 15.51 4.66 7.82
N GLY A 145 16.25 3.90 8.62
CA GLY A 145 16.59 2.51 8.32
C GLY A 145 15.34 1.62 8.19
N LEU A 146 14.36 1.76 9.09
CA LEU A 146 13.08 1.08 8.97
C LEU A 146 12.32 1.49 7.69
N LEU A 147 12.18 2.80 7.43
CA LEU A 147 11.49 3.30 6.25
C LEU A 147 12.14 2.80 4.95
N TYR A 148 13.47 2.76 4.91
CA TYR A 148 14.20 2.20 3.78
C TYR A 148 13.88 0.71 3.58
N ARG A 149 13.89 -0.12 4.65
CA ARG A 149 13.57 -1.54 4.57
C ARG A 149 12.12 -1.78 4.16
N LEU A 150 11.18 -0.99 4.67
CA LEU A 150 9.77 -1.04 4.24
C LEU A 150 9.65 -0.75 2.74
N LYS A 151 10.30 0.31 2.26
CA LYS A 151 10.29 0.70 0.86
C LYS A 151 10.89 -0.37 -0.06
N VAL A 152 12.02 -0.98 0.32
CA VAL A 152 12.64 -2.09 -0.42
C VAL A 152 11.72 -3.31 -0.48
N ASN A 153 10.87 -3.51 0.54
CA ASN A 153 9.87 -4.57 0.59
C ASN A 153 8.49 -4.12 0.09
N GLU A 154 8.44 -3.07 -0.74
CA GLU A 154 7.24 -2.58 -1.45
C GLU A 154 6.15 -1.98 -0.54
N ILE A 155 6.50 -1.65 0.71
CA ILE A 155 5.62 -0.97 1.66
C ILE A 155 5.98 0.52 1.62
N THR A 156 5.24 1.31 0.84
CA THR A 156 5.55 2.71 0.54
C THR A 156 4.62 3.72 1.20
N PHE A 157 3.55 3.26 1.84
CA PHE A 157 2.55 4.14 2.47
C PHE A 157 2.95 4.61 3.88
N VAL A 158 4.01 4.04 4.46
CA VAL A 158 4.56 4.48 5.74
C VAL A 158 5.69 5.48 5.46
N ASP A 159 5.43 6.75 5.67
CA ASP A 159 6.43 7.82 5.66
C ASP A 159 6.87 8.19 7.08
N LEU A 160 7.76 9.17 7.22
CA LEU A 160 8.30 9.56 8.51
C LEU A 160 7.24 10.16 9.44
N ASP A 161 6.38 11.02 8.91
CA ASP A 161 5.36 11.69 9.71
C ASP A 161 4.32 10.69 10.22
N TYR A 162 3.93 9.74 9.36
CA TYR A 162 3.03 8.66 9.76
C TYR A 162 3.69 7.74 10.79
N LEU A 163 4.94 7.32 10.58
CA LEU A 163 5.70 6.52 11.57
C LEU A 163 5.75 7.22 12.93
N GLN A 164 6.09 8.51 12.94
CA GLN A 164 6.14 9.27 14.19
C GLN A 164 4.77 9.41 14.87
N SER A 165 3.69 9.49 14.09
CA SER A 165 2.33 9.47 14.64
C SER A 165 2.00 8.13 15.32
N LEU A 166 2.39 7.01 14.68
CA LEU A 166 2.22 5.67 15.24
C LEU A 166 3.03 5.47 16.53
N MET A 167 4.28 5.97 16.57
CA MET A 167 5.17 5.87 17.74
C MET A 167 4.62 6.57 18.99
N ARG A 168 3.66 7.49 18.83
CA ARG A 168 2.98 8.15 19.96
C ARG A 168 1.82 7.32 20.54
N MET A 169 1.42 6.25 19.89
CA MET A 169 0.33 5.39 20.36
C MET A 169 0.80 4.52 21.52
N PRO A 170 -0.04 4.28 22.55
CA PRO A 170 0.33 3.48 23.73
C PRO A 170 0.79 2.06 23.39
N HIS A 171 0.20 1.44 22.39
CA HIS A 171 0.54 0.08 21.94
C HIS A 171 1.37 0.09 20.66
N PHE A 172 2.33 1.03 20.54
CA PHE A 172 3.26 0.98 19.41
C PHE A 172 4.36 -0.06 19.66
N MET A 173 4.53 -0.96 18.70
CA MET A 173 5.60 -1.96 18.76
C MET A 173 6.10 -2.34 17.36
N THR A 174 7.41 -2.55 17.27
CA THR A 174 8.06 -3.17 16.10
C THR A 174 8.83 -4.40 16.55
N LEU A 175 8.67 -5.52 15.83
CA LEU A 175 9.45 -6.73 16.04
C LEU A 175 10.18 -7.12 14.77
N GLY A 176 11.47 -7.40 14.92
CA GLY A 176 12.31 -8.01 13.90
C GLY A 176 12.42 -9.52 14.07
N LEU A 177 12.38 -10.23 12.95
CA LEU A 177 12.73 -11.65 12.87
C LEU A 177 14.15 -11.79 12.35
N TYR A 178 15.00 -12.45 13.12
CA TYR A 178 16.42 -12.60 12.81
C TYR A 178 16.76 -14.07 12.58
N ARG A 179 17.58 -14.33 11.55
CA ARG A 179 18.21 -15.63 11.28
C ARG A 179 19.72 -15.43 11.22
N ASN A 180 20.50 -16.15 12.09
CA ASN A 180 21.95 -15.97 12.18
C ASN A 180 22.34 -14.48 12.38
N ALA A 181 21.65 -13.78 13.25
CA ALA A 181 21.80 -12.35 13.53
C ALA A 181 21.45 -11.40 12.35
N MET A 182 21.02 -11.92 11.21
CA MET A 182 20.56 -11.11 10.09
C MET A 182 19.03 -10.89 10.20
N LEU A 183 18.60 -9.65 10.08
CA LEU A 183 17.18 -9.28 10.02
C LEU A 183 16.58 -9.79 8.69
N ILE A 184 15.56 -10.65 8.77
CA ILE A 184 14.88 -11.26 7.62
C ILE A 184 13.41 -10.91 7.51
N GLY A 185 12.89 -10.10 8.42
CA GLY A 185 11.52 -9.61 8.39
C GLY A 185 11.20 -8.71 9.57
N GLU A 186 10.22 -7.87 9.42
CA GLU A 186 9.71 -6.99 10.49
C GLU A 186 8.19 -6.92 10.46
N VAL A 187 7.61 -6.62 11.61
CA VAL A 187 6.19 -6.35 11.78
C VAL A 187 6.01 -5.10 12.63
N ILE A 188 5.03 -4.27 12.29
CA ILE A 188 4.66 -3.04 13.00
C ILE A 188 3.20 -3.16 13.42
N MET A 189 2.94 -2.97 14.71
CA MET A 189 1.60 -2.76 15.25
C MET A 189 1.52 -1.46 16.02
N ALA A 190 0.36 -0.81 15.97
CA ALA A 190 0.09 0.41 16.72
C ALA A 190 -1.39 0.47 17.11
N GLY A 191 -1.69 1.03 18.29
CA GLY A 191 -3.06 1.16 18.75
C GLY A 191 -3.18 1.78 20.12
N GLN A 192 -4.41 1.76 20.63
CA GLN A 192 -4.72 2.27 21.97
C GLN A 192 -5.88 1.49 22.61
N GLY A 193 -5.89 1.41 23.93
CA GLY A 193 -6.91 0.68 24.67
C GLY A 193 -6.90 -0.81 24.32
N SER A 194 -8.01 -1.33 23.85
CA SER A 194 -8.16 -2.74 23.45
C SER A 194 -7.92 -3.01 21.98
N ASP A 195 -7.67 -1.97 21.18
CA ASP A 195 -7.64 -2.01 19.71
C ASP A 195 -6.23 -1.73 19.19
N CYS A 196 -5.74 -2.58 18.28
CA CYS A 196 -4.50 -2.38 17.54
C CYS A 196 -4.71 -2.60 16.04
N GLU A 197 -3.91 -1.90 15.25
CA GLU A 197 -3.77 -2.13 13.80
C GLU A 197 -2.44 -2.84 13.52
N LEU A 198 -2.50 -3.91 12.74
CA LEU A 198 -1.32 -4.42 12.04
C LEU A 198 -1.05 -3.46 10.87
N VAL A 199 -0.08 -2.58 11.07
CA VAL A 199 0.25 -1.51 10.10
C VAL A 199 1.02 -2.08 8.92
N ALA A 200 2.07 -2.87 9.20
CA ALA A 200 2.93 -3.43 8.16
C ALA A 200 3.56 -4.74 8.62
N ILE A 201 3.78 -5.65 7.68
CA ILE A 201 4.60 -6.85 7.87
C ILE A 201 5.30 -7.19 6.56
N TYR A 202 6.58 -7.52 6.64
CA TYR A 202 7.30 -8.08 5.51
C TYR A 202 8.23 -9.22 5.94
N ILE A 203 8.56 -10.08 4.99
CA ILE A 203 9.63 -11.08 5.05
C ILE A 203 10.47 -10.91 3.80
N GLU A 204 11.79 -10.88 3.98
CA GLU A 204 12.76 -10.82 2.88
C GLU A 204 12.49 -11.91 1.83
N PRO A 205 12.61 -11.62 0.52
CA PRO A 205 12.24 -12.55 -0.55
C PRO A 205 12.81 -13.96 -0.40
N GLY A 206 14.08 -14.08 -0.03
CA GLY A 206 14.77 -15.36 0.17
C GLY A 206 14.27 -16.18 1.39
N SER A 207 13.45 -15.60 2.26
CA SER A 207 12.89 -16.25 3.45
C SER A 207 11.37 -16.43 3.40
N ARG A 208 10.73 -16.02 2.30
CA ARG A 208 9.27 -16.18 2.10
C ARG A 208 8.87 -17.65 1.92
N ASN A 209 7.59 -17.93 2.07
CA ASN A 209 6.98 -19.27 1.91
C ASN A 209 7.53 -20.37 2.85
N GLN A 210 8.15 -19.97 3.97
CA GLN A 210 8.71 -20.86 4.99
C GLN A 210 7.99 -20.74 6.35
N GLY A 211 6.78 -20.15 6.37
CA GLY A 211 6.00 -19.93 7.59
C GLY A 211 6.51 -18.77 8.47
N MET A 212 7.55 -18.04 8.05
CA MET A 212 8.20 -16.99 8.82
C MET A 212 7.28 -15.82 9.13
N GLY A 213 6.47 -15.37 8.16
CA GLY A 213 5.51 -14.27 8.38
C GLY A 213 4.44 -14.65 9.39
N LYS A 214 3.93 -15.89 9.32
CA LYS A 214 2.97 -16.40 10.29
C LYS A 214 3.56 -16.47 11.69
N ALA A 215 4.79 -16.97 11.85
CA ALA A 215 5.47 -17.06 13.13
C ALA A 215 5.71 -15.67 13.75
N LEU A 216 6.19 -14.71 12.95
CA LEU A 216 6.44 -13.34 13.39
C LEU A 216 5.15 -12.64 13.82
N LEU A 217 4.10 -12.72 12.99
CA LEU A 217 2.81 -12.10 13.30
C LEU A 217 2.17 -12.73 14.52
N HIS A 218 2.20 -14.08 14.65
CA HIS A 218 1.69 -14.77 15.83
C HIS A 218 2.38 -14.26 17.11
N ARG A 219 3.72 -14.14 17.08
CA ARG A 219 4.48 -13.64 18.24
C ARG A 219 4.09 -12.21 18.61
N MET A 220 3.95 -11.34 17.60
CA MET A 220 3.51 -9.96 17.83
C MET A 220 2.12 -9.92 18.46
N MET A 221 1.16 -10.67 17.91
CA MET A 221 -0.21 -10.72 18.42
C MET A 221 -0.27 -11.26 19.85
N ALA A 222 0.56 -12.26 20.20
CA ALA A 222 0.64 -12.79 21.57
C ALA A 222 1.13 -11.72 22.57
N ILE A 223 2.12 -10.91 22.19
CA ILE A 223 2.61 -9.80 23.02
C ILE A 223 1.52 -8.75 23.19
N MET A 224 0.86 -8.33 22.13
CA MET A 224 -0.25 -7.36 22.19
C MET A 224 -1.40 -7.87 23.07
N ALA A 225 -1.75 -9.15 22.98
CA ALA A 225 -2.78 -9.76 23.83
C ALA A 225 -2.39 -9.73 25.31
N ALA A 226 -1.11 -9.96 25.63
CA ALA A 226 -0.61 -9.85 27.01
C ALA A 226 -0.67 -8.41 27.55
N GLU A 227 -0.63 -7.41 26.69
CA GLU A 227 -0.83 -5.98 27.01
C GLU A 227 -2.31 -5.57 27.06
N GLY A 228 -3.25 -6.51 26.89
CA GLY A 228 -4.69 -6.26 26.98
C GLY A 228 -5.38 -5.93 25.65
N VAL A 229 -4.69 -6.05 24.51
CA VAL A 229 -5.30 -5.91 23.18
C VAL A 229 -6.21 -7.10 22.93
N THR A 230 -7.46 -6.83 22.58
CA THR A 230 -8.48 -7.87 22.27
C THR A 230 -8.97 -7.83 20.84
N ARG A 231 -8.67 -6.74 20.12
CA ARG A 231 -9.07 -6.56 18.73
C ARG A 231 -7.89 -6.10 17.88
N ILE A 232 -7.61 -6.86 16.83
CA ILE A 232 -6.56 -6.51 15.86
C ILE A 232 -7.20 -6.37 14.49
N THR A 233 -6.97 -5.23 13.87
CA THR A 233 -7.42 -4.95 12.50
C THR A 233 -6.21 -4.76 11.58
N THR A 234 -6.43 -4.88 10.29
CA THR A 234 -5.44 -4.55 9.25
C THR A 234 -6.14 -4.16 7.98
N ARG A 235 -5.39 -3.55 7.06
CA ARG A 235 -5.87 -3.27 5.71
C ARG A 235 -5.05 -4.07 4.70
N ILE A 236 -5.75 -4.67 3.73
CA ILE A 236 -5.11 -5.40 2.65
C ILE A 236 -5.78 -5.09 1.31
N MET A 237 -4.97 -5.08 0.27
CA MET A 237 -5.46 -5.05 -1.10
C MET A 237 -6.09 -6.40 -1.47
N SER A 238 -7.34 -6.40 -1.94
CA SER A 238 -8.05 -7.62 -2.38
C SER A 238 -7.33 -8.37 -3.51
N ARG A 239 -6.42 -7.71 -4.22
CA ARG A 239 -5.58 -8.28 -5.29
C ARG A 239 -4.30 -8.93 -4.77
N SER A 240 -3.83 -8.59 -3.56
CA SER A 240 -2.56 -9.11 -3.04
C SER A 240 -2.71 -10.53 -2.48
N ILE A 241 -2.48 -11.53 -3.31
CA ILE A 241 -2.53 -12.95 -2.92
C ILE A 241 -1.62 -13.27 -1.72
N PRO A 242 -0.37 -12.75 -1.63
CA PRO A 242 0.47 -13.02 -0.46
C PRO A 242 -0.12 -12.49 0.85
N GLN A 243 -0.69 -11.28 0.82
CA GLN A 243 -1.34 -10.71 2.01
C GLN A 243 -2.58 -11.52 2.39
N GLN A 244 -3.45 -11.84 1.43
CA GLN A 244 -4.65 -12.64 1.70
C GLN A 244 -4.31 -13.99 2.35
N ARG A 245 -3.31 -14.70 1.81
CA ARG A 245 -2.88 -16.00 2.37
C ARG A 245 -2.43 -15.86 3.82
N LEU A 246 -1.63 -14.84 4.12
CA LEU A 246 -1.17 -14.61 5.48
C LEU A 246 -2.33 -14.28 6.42
N MET A 247 -3.26 -13.39 6.01
CA MET A 247 -4.39 -13.00 6.86
C MET A 247 -5.39 -14.15 7.09
N ASN A 248 -5.61 -14.99 6.07
CA ASN A 248 -6.46 -16.19 6.20
C ASN A 248 -5.93 -17.17 7.25
N ASP A 249 -4.61 -17.26 7.42
CA ASP A 249 -3.99 -18.06 8.50
C ASP A 249 -4.38 -17.58 9.92
N PHE A 250 -4.88 -16.35 10.05
CA PHE A 250 -5.35 -15.74 11.28
C PHE A 250 -6.86 -15.53 11.33
N GLY A 251 -7.61 -16.29 10.53
CA GLY A 251 -9.08 -16.27 10.56
C GLY A 251 -9.65 -14.89 10.24
N ALA A 252 -9.07 -14.20 9.26
CA ALA A 252 -9.47 -12.85 8.88
C ALA A 252 -10.94 -12.77 8.47
N THR A 253 -11.65 -11.78 9.02
CA THR A 253 -13.03 -11.45 8.63
C THR A 253 -13.09 -10.03 8.09
N VAL A 254 -13.81 -9.82 6.99
CA VAL A 254 -13.98 -8.49 6.38
C VAL A 254 -14.95 -7.67 7.22
N LEU A 255 -14.50 -6.51 7.69
CA LEU A 255 -15.32 -5.52 8.41
C LEU A 255 -15.94 -4.51 7.44
N GLY A 256 -15.24 -4.18 6.36
CA GLY A 256 -15.68 -3.20 5.39
C GLY A 256 -14.65 -2.94 4.30
N VAL A 257 -15.01 -2.06 3.40
CA VAL A 257 -14.15 -1.57 2.31
C VAL A 257 -13.73 -0.14 2.62
N ASN A 258 -12.42 0.11 2.68
CA ASN A 258 -11.86 1.44 2.88
C ASN A 258 -11.83 2.24 1.58
N MET A 259 -11.32 1.62 0.50
CA MET A 259 -11.21 2.23 -0.83
C MET A 259 -11.55 1.21 -1.91
N ILE A 260 -12.06 1.70 -3.04
CA ILE A 260 -12.17 0.94 -4.29
C ILE A 260 -11.04 1.40 -5.22
N PHE A 261 -10.47 0.47 -5.99
CA PHE A 261 -9.40 0.76 -6.94
C PHE A 261 -9.85 0.45 -8.37
N PRO A 262 -10.59 1.38 -9.02
CA PRO A 262 -10.86 1.24 -10.43
C PRO A 262 -9.55 1.03 -11.21
N GLY A 263 -9.51 0.01 -12.05
CA GLY A 263 -8.30 -0.31 -12.80
C GLY A 263 -8.57 -1.01 -14.11
N MET A 264 -7.62 -0.89 -15.04
CA MET A 264 -7.62 -1.60 -16.31
C MET A 264 -6.23 -2.11 -16.64
N TYR A 265 -6.17 -3.26 -17.30
CA TYR A 265 -4.91 -3.78 -17.83
C TYR A 265 -4.60 -3.14 -19.17
N LEU A 266 -3.38 -2.66 -19.33
CA LEU A 266 -2.88 -2.12 -20.59
C LEU A 266 -2.30 -3.26 -21.43
N SER A 267 -2.70 -3.33 -22.68
CA SER A 267 -2.24 -4.30 -23.69
C SER A 267 -1.49 -3.59 -24.81
#